data_189dd2ae5595a13d59e027fefeee40d9
#
_entry.id   189dd2ae5595a13d59e027fefeee40d9
#
_cell.length_a   1.000
_cell.length_b   1.000
_cell.length_c   1.000
_cell.angle_alpha   90.00
_cell.angle_beta   90.00
_cell.angle_gamma   90.00
#
_symmetry.space_group_name_H-M   'P 1'
#
loop_
_entity.id
_entity.type
_entity.pdbx_description
1 polymer ?
#
loop_
_entity_poly.entity_id
_entity_poly.type
_entity_poly.pdbx_seq_one_letter_code
_entity_poly.pdbx_strand_id
1 'polypeptide(L)'
;MKKFTIVLSLLTLIFLAACGSGDEESTNTSESKGTINLAVTPWTSTVPPTKIARIIIEDMGYEVKETQADVSSTFVGLSRGDLDAYMDSWMPAHENQMEKYSDSIEKVTTSYDNANTGLTIPASLQGINKVSDLKGKEDQFGNKIYGIEEGAGATEMMRDLIEEADLDVELVPSSEGGMLAQAQRKISSDEPVIFYGWRPHSMFNKFDIKVLEDDYEVFTPSTVNVLANNGLKDKAPDVYAFLKNWSISIDDVEEMITKIEDGADEREVAKEWIDNNQDKVNKMLENK
;
A
#
# COMPACT_ATOMS: atom_id res chain seq x y z
N MET A 1 -32.79 -31.45 62.70
CA MET A 1 -34.20 -31.76 62.94
C MET A 1 -35.03 -31.26 61.77
N LYS A 2 -35.85 -32.15 61.29
CA LYS A 2 -37.03 -31.96 60.36
C LYS A 2 -36.63 -31.59 58.94
N LYS A 3 -36.62 -32.49 57.97
CA LYS A 3 -37.64 -33.42 57.38
C LYS A 3 -38.52 -32.74 56.35
N PHE A 4 -38.51 -33.38 55.15
CA PHE A 4 -39.60 -33.62 54.18
C PHE A 4 -39.97 -32.44 53.25
N THR A 5 -40.26 -32.60 51.97
CA THR A 5 -40.94 -33.68 51.24
C THR A 5 -40.71 -33.52 49.71
N ILE A 6 -40.55 -34.65 49.05
CA ILE A 6 -40.66 -34.86 47.60
C ILE A 6 -42.10 -34.68 47.16
N VAL A 7 -42.39 -33.97 46.08
CA VAL A 7 -43.58 -34.19 45.27
C VAL A 7 -43.18 -34.32 43.79
N LEU A 8 -43.32 -35.54 43.35
CA LEU A 8 -43.30 -36.00 41.96
C LEU A 8 -44.69 -35.69 41.37
N SER A 9 -44.73 -34.98 40.26
CA SER A 9 -45.98 -34.94 39.46
C SER A 9 -45.66 -35.02 37.97
N LEU A 10 -45.99 -36.14 37.47
CA LEU A 10 -46.04 -36.58 36.07
C LEU A 10 -47.30 -36.03 35.46
N LEU A 11 -47.26 -35.27 34.37
CA LEU A 11 -48.41 -35.21 33.39
C LEU A 11 -48.02 -34.75 32.00
N THR A 12 -48.13 -35.67 31.10
CA THR A 12 -48.80 -35.66 29.77
C THR A 12 -48.25 -34.76 28.63
N LEU A 13 -47.79 -35.48 27.64
CA LEU A 13 -47.65 -35.05 26.22
C LEU A 13 -48.97 -34.48 25.68
N ILE A 14 -48.87 -33.32 25.01
CA ILE A 14 -49.81 -32.95 23.94
C ILE A 14 -49.00 -32.55 22.70
N PHE A 15 -49.05 -33.41 21.69
CA PHE A 15 -48.71 -33.07 20.32
C PHE A 15 -49.74 -32.12 19.75
N LEU A 16 -49.34 -30.92 19.37
CA LEU A 16 -50.08 -30.10 18.39
C LEU A 16 -49.16 -29.82 17.22
N ALA A 17 -49.43 -30.54 16.15
CA ALA A 17 -48.93 -30.19 14.81
C ALA A 17 -49.67 -28.92 14.38
N ALA A 18 -48.93 -27.81 14.28
CA ALA A 18 -49.37 -26.62 13.56
C ALA A 18 -48.47 -26.48 12.34
N CYS A 19 -48.95 -26.86 11.18
CA CYS A 19 -48.44 -26.40 9.90
C CYS A 19 -48.66 -24.88 9.84
N GLY A 20 -47.57 -24.12 9.99
CA GLY A 20 -47.51 -22.70 9.68
C GLY A 20 -46.52 -22.55 8.56
N SER A 21 -46.99 -22.19 7.37
CA SER A 21 -46.16 -21.67 6.27
C SER A 21 -45.50 -20.40 6.78
N GLY A 22 -44.25 -20.52 7.17
CA GLY A 22 -43.36 -19.40 7.41
C GLY A 22 -42.35 -19.40 6.25
N ASP A 23 -42.36 -18.34 5.51
CA ASP A 23 -41.31 -18.02 4.54
C ASP A 23 -39.95 -18.22 5.22
N GLU A 24 -39.25 -19.28 4.86
CA GLU A 24 -37.82 -19.37 5.11
C GLU A 24 -37.17 -18.30 4.23
N GLU A 25 -36.90 -17.16 4.83
CA GLU A 25 -35.91 -16.23 4.35
C GLU A 25 -34.60 -17.01 4.36
N SER A 26 -34.31 -17.61 3.21
CA SER A 26 -33.05 -18.28 2.93
C SER A 26 -31.97 -17.18 2.95
N THR A 27 -31.41 -16.89 4.12
CA THR A 27 -30.13 -16.20 4.23
C THR A 27 -29.10 -17.13 3.61
N ASN A 28 -28.93 -16.95 2.31
CA ASN A 28 -27.83 -17.56 1.56
C ASN A 28 -26.55 -16.90 2.07
N THR A 29 -26.06 -17.28 3.24
CA THR A 29 -24.69 -17.09 3.63
C THR A 29 -23.88 -18.05 2.76
N SER A 30 -23.47 -17.59 1.57
CA SER A 30 -22.45 -18.31 0.80
C SER A 30 -21.25 -18.44 1.75
N GLU A 31 -20.86 -19.69 2.06
CA GLU A 31 -19.62 -19.93 2.81
C GLU A 31 -18.48 -19.25 2.08
N SER A 32 -17.68 -18.47 2.80
CA SER A 32 -16.50 -17.81 2.25
C SER A 32 -15.55 -18.87 1.67
N LYS A 33 -14.99 -18.61 0.49
CA LYS A 33 -13.97 -19.48 -0.14
C LYS A 33 -12.68 -19.57 0.69
N GLY A 34 -12.51 -18.71 1.68
CA GLY A 34 -11.32 -18.60 2.53
C GLY A 34 -10.94 -17.15 2.79
N THR A 35 -9.82 -16.94 3.46
CA THR A 35 -9.32 -15.60 3.79
C THR A 35 -8.06 -15.29 2.98
N ILE A 36 -8.01 -14.10 2.38
CA ILE A 36 -6.84 -13.52 1.72
C ILE A 36 -6.31 -12.38 2.58
N ASN A 37 -5.02 -12.44 2.93
CA ASN A 37 -4.34 -11.43 3.75
C ASN A 37 -3.50 -10.53 2.87
N LEU A 38 -3.88 -9.25 2.74
CA LEU A 38 -3.13 -8.24 2.00
C LEU A 38 -2.24 -7.44 2.94
N ALA A 39 -0.99 -7.21 2.55
CA ALA A 39 -0.10 -6.31 3.25
C ALA A 39 -0.42 -4.85 2.93
N VAL A 40 -0.33 -3.98 3.92
CA VAL A 40 -0.49 -2.52 3.80
C VAL A 40 0.70 -1.87 4.49
N THR A 41 1.53 -1.18 3.72
CA THR A 41 2.63 -0.37 4.25
C THR A 41 2.12 1.01 4.71
N PRO A 42 2.90 1.76 5.53
CA PRO A 42 2.43 3.04 6.07
C PRO A 42 2.40 4.20 5.07
N TRP A 43 2.50 3.92 3.77
CA TRP A 43 2.52 4.93 2.71
C TRP A 43 1.16 5.09 2.03
N THR A 44 0.86 6.32 1.61
CA THR A 44 -0.40 6.61 0.91
C THR A 44 -0.53 5.89 -0.42
N SER A 45 0.59 5.57 -1.10
CA SER A 45 0.62 4.86 -2.39
C SER A 45 0.07 3.42 -2.32
N THR A 46 0.16 2.77 -1.16
CA THR A 46 -0.33 1.39 -0.97
C THR A 46 -1.86 1.30 -0.90
N VAL A 47 -2.53 2.40 -0.49
CA VAL A 47 -3.97 2.38 -0.17
C VAL A 47 -4.84 2.13 -1.40
N PRO A 48 -4.76 2.92 -2.50
CA PRO A 48 -5.65 2.74 -3.64
C PRO A 48 -5.59 1.33 -4.27
N PRO A 49 -4.41 0.79 -4.64
CA PRO A 49 -4.34 -0.54 -5.25
C PRO A 49 -4.82 -1.65 -4.29
N THR A 50 -4.53 -1.53 -3.00
CA THR A 50 -4.98 -2.51 -2.00
C THR A 50 -6.49 -2.49 -1.83
N LYS A 51 -7.13 -1.30 -1.79
CA LYS A 51 -8.60 -1.19 -1.65
C LYS A 51 -9.33 -1.70 -2.89
N ILE A 52 -8.83 -1.43 -4.09
CA ILE A 52 -9.38 -2.00 -5.33
C ILE A 52 -9.27 -3.53 -5.31
N ALA A 53 -8.08 -4.06 -5.02
CA ALA A 53 -7.85 -5.50 -4.95
C ALA A 53 -8.75 -6.15 -3.91
N ARG A 54 -8.90 -5.56 -2.73
CA ARG A 54 -9.79 -6.01 -1.68
C ARG A 54 -11.24 -6.18 -2.17
N ILE A 55 -11.80 -5.13 -2.77
CA ILE A 55 -13.20 -5.15 -3.24
C ILE A 55 -13.40 -6.26 -4.26
N ILE A 56 -12.51 -6.37 -5.25
CA ILE A 56 -12.60 -7.39 -6.30
C ILE A 56 -12.46 -8.80 -5.71
N ILE A 57 -11.54 -9.02 -4.76
CA ILE A 57 -11.36 -10.32 -4.11
C ILE A 57 -12.56 -10.68 -3.21
N GLU A 58 -13.16 -9.68 -2.53
CA GLU A 58 -14.40 -9.88 -1.78
C GLU A 58 -15.56 -10.28 -2.72
N ASP A 59 -15.68 -9.65 -3.89
CA ASP A 59 -16.67 -9.99 -4.92
C ASP A 59 -16.46 -11.41 -5.51
N MET A 60 -15.22 -11.91 -5.48
CA MET A 60 -14.91 -13.31 -5.83
C MET A 60 -15.36 -14.31 -4.75
N GLY A 61 -15.81 -13.85 -3.57
CA GLY A 61 -16.33 -14.67 -2.47
C GLY A 61 -15.30 -15.01 -1.39
N TYR A 62 -14.19 -14.31 -1.30
CA TYR A 62 -13.20 -14.44 -0.22
C TYR A 62 -13.45 -13.41 0.89
N GLU A 63 -13.06 -13.74 2.12
CA GLU A 63 -12.83 -12.75 3.16
C GLU A 63 -11.47 -12.09 2.91
N VAL A 64 -11.37 -10.75 3.01
CA VAL A 64 -10.09 -10.05 2.87
C VAL A 64 -9.71 -9.36 4.18
N LYS A 65 -8.49 -9.63 4.64
CA LYS A 65 -7.86 -8.95 5.77
C LYS A 65 -6.72 -8.06 5.28
N GLU A 66 -6.66 -6.85 5.80
CA GLU A 66 -5.56 -5.92 5.59
C GLU A 66 -4.68 -5.93 6.84
N THR A 67 -3.39 -6.17 6.66
CA THR A 67 -2.42 -6.21 7.75
C THR A 67 -1.42 -5.08 7.57
N GLN A 68 -1.44 -4.14 8.51
CA GLN A 68 -0.46 -3.05 8.56
C GLN A 68 0.91 -3.59 8.95
N ALA A 69 1.92 -3.34 8.14
CA ALA A 69 3.29 -3.78 8.39
C ALA A 69 4.29 -2.85 7.71
N ASP A 70 5.48 -2.70 8.28
CA ASP A 70 6.61 -2.12 7.56
C ASP A 70 7.10 -3.06 6.45
N VAL A 71 7.99 -2.58 5.58
CA VAL A 71 8.51 -3.35 4.44
C VAL A 71 9.15 -4.66 4.89
N SER A 72 10.02 -4.62 5.88
CA SER A 72 10.72 -5.81 6.36
C SER A 72 9.77 -6.87 6.91
N SER A 73 8.79 -6.44 7.71
CA SER A 73 7.73 -7.30 8.25
C SER A 73 6.80 -7.84 7.15
N THR A 74 6.52 -7.04 6.11
CA THR A 74 5.76 -7.46 4.93
C THR A 74 6.45 -8.62 4.21
N PHE A 75 7.74 -8.50 3.90
CA PHE A 75 8.49 -9.57 3.24
C PHE A 75 8.61 -10.82 4.12
N VAL A 76 8.81 -10.68 5.43
CA VAL A 76 8.78 -11.82 6.36
C VAL A 76 7.40 -12.49 6.36
N GLY A 77 6.32 -11.73 6.42
CA GLY A 77 4.95 -12.25 6.41
C GLY A 77 4.61 -12.98 5.11
N LEU A 78 4.98 -12.39 3.95
CA LEU A 78 4.84 -13.04 2.64
C LEU A 78 5.66 -14.33 2.58
N SER A 79 6.90 -14.33 3.03
CA SER A 79 7.78 -15.51 2.95
C SER A 79 7.28 -16.70 3.78
N ARG A 80 6.51 -16.45 4.84
CA ARG A 80 5.92 -17.47 5.71
C ARG A 80 4.51 -17.90 5.30
N GLY A 81 3.86 -17.14 4.39
CA GLY A 81 2.46 -17.33 4.05
C GLY A 81 1.48 -16.77 5.08
N ASP A 82 1.94 -15.93 6.01
CA ASP A 82 1.08 -15.16 6.92
C ASP A 82 0.36 -14.03 6.16
N LEU A 83 0.99 -13.53 5.11
CA LEU A 83 0.46 -12.61 4.10
C LEU A 83 0.42 -13.30 2.75
N ASP A 84 -0.62 -13.04 1.97
CA ASP A 84 -0.83 -13.66 0.66
C ASP A 84 -0.32 -12.80 -0.49
N ALA A 85 -0.54 -11.46 -0.42
CA ALA A 85 -0.11 -10.53 -1.46
C ALA A 85 0.22 -9.14 -0.90
N TYR A 86 1.01 -8.40 -1.68
CA TYR A 86 1.39 -7.01 -1.45
C TYR A 86 1.34 -6.25 -2.77
N MET A 87 0.60 -5.15 -2.81
CA MET A 87 0.26 -4.43 -4.04
C MET A 87 1.21 -3.30 -4.41
N ASP A 88 2.17 -2.95 -3.54
CA ASP A 88 2.95 -1.72 -3.63
C ASP A 88 4.45 -1.95 -3.38
N SER A 89 5.04 -2.94 -4.06
CA SER A 89 6.49 -3.23 -3.94
C SER A 89 7.31 -2.42 -4.94
N TRP A 90 8.18 -1.55 -4.43
CA TRP A 90 9.01 -0.61 -5.18
C TRP A 90 10.36 -1.22 -5.55
N MET A 91 10.71 -1.26 -6.84
CA MET A 91 12.02 -1.69 -7.34
C MET A 91 12.75 -0.52 -7.98
N PRO A 92 14.04 -0.32 -7.68
CA PRO A 92 14.97 -1.25 -6.99
C PRO A 92 14.96 -1.18 -5.45
N ALA A 93 14.24 -0.27 -4.80
CA ALA A 93 14.30 -0.05 -3.35
C ALA A 93 14.07 -1.32 -2.50
N HIS A 94 13.30 -2.30 -3.00
CA HIS A 94 13.04 -3.57 -2.32
C HIS A 94 13.81 -4.77 -2.92
N GLU A 95 14.81 -4.53 -3.77
CA GLU A 95 15.52 -5.60 -4.47
C GLU A 95 16.23 -6.57 -3.50
N ASN A 96 16.90 -6.05 -2.49
CA ASN A 96 17.56 -6.85 -1.46
C ASN A 96 16.60 -7.80 -0.74
N GLN A 97 15.37 -7.33 -0.43
CA GLN A 97 14.35 -8.16 0.19
C GLN A 97 13.83 -9.22 -0.80
N MET A 98 13.62 -8.85 -2.06
CA MET A 98 13.20 -9.81 -3.08
C MET A 98 14.21 -10.92 -3.29
N GLU A 99 15.51 -10.60 -3.39
CA GLU A 99 16.57 -11.59 -3.49
C GLU A 99 16.59 -12.53 -2.28
N LYS A 100 16.53 -11.95 -1.07
CA LYS A 100 16.56 -12.70 0.19
C LYS A 100 15.44 -13.72 0.33
N TYR A 101 14.26 -13.43 -0.18
CA TYR A 101 13.07 -14.26 -0.04
C TYR A 101 12.55 -14.86 -1.35
N SER A 102 13.38 -14.88 -2.39
CA SER A 102 13.05 -15.35 -3.75
C SER A 102 12.50 -16.77 -3.83
N ASP A 103 12.86 -17.65 -2.88
CA ASP A 103 12.35 -19.02 -2.81
C ASP A 103 10.88 -19.11 -2.38
N SER A 104 10.33 -18.06 -1.76
CA SER A 104 9.00 -18.05 -1.14
C SER A 104 8.07 -16.97 -1.68
N ILE A 105 8.62 -15.93 -2.31
CA ILE A 105 7.89 -14.79 -2.83
C ILE A 105 8.15 -14.66 -4.31
N GLU A 106 7.09 -14.42 -5.08
CA GLU A 106 7.22 -14.10 -6.49
C GLU A 106 6.70 -12.70 -6.82
N LYS A 107 7.31 -12.08 -7.82
CA LYS A 107 6.74 -10.94 -8.51
C LYS A 107 5.67 -11.45 -9.47
N VAL A 108 4.41 -11.15 -9.18
CA VAL A 108 3.26 -11.60 -9.98
C VAL A 108 3.12 -10.78 -11.25
N THR A 109 3.18 -9.46 -11.10
CA THR A 109 3.09 -8.50 -12.22
C THR A 109 3.70 -7.15 -11.86
N THR A 110 3.93 -6.30 -12.85
CA THR A 110 4.20 -4.88 -12.64
C THR A 110 2.86 -4.13 -12.62
N SER A 111 2.60 -3.42 -11.53
CA SER A 111 1.40 -2.58 -11.37
C SER A 111 1.48 -1.36 -12.29
N TYR A 112 2.58 -0.63 -12.19
CA TYR A 112 2.96 0.48 -13.06
C TYR A 112 4.48 0.70 -13.06
N ASP A 113 4.98 1.37 -14.08
CA ASP A 113 6.39 1.73 -14.26
C ASP A 113 6.59 3.25 -14.31
N ASN A 114 7.85 3.67 -14.46
CA ASN A 114 8.23 5.09 -14.51
C ASN A 114 7.80 5.91 -13.28
N ALA A 115 7.76 5.27 -12.13
CA ALA A 115 7.53 5.92 -10.85
C ALA A 115 8.79 6.73 -10.48
N ASN A 116 8.71 8.06 -10.62
CA ASN A 116 9.85 8.93 -10.30
C ASN A 116 10.00 9.11 -8.80
N THR A 117 11.23 8.92 -8.32
CA THR A 117 11.60 9.11 -6.91
C THR A 117 12.90 9.90 -6.83
N GLY A 118 13.14 10.60 -5.73
CA GLY A 118 14.41 11.29 -5.53
C GLY A 118 14.36 12.49 -4.59
N LEU A 119 15.47 13.22 -4.51
CA LEU A 119 15.52 14.44 -3.74
C LEU A 119 14.65 15.53 -4.38
N THR A 120 13.79 16.10 -3.58
CA THR A 120 12.76 17.06 -3.99
C THR A 120 12.96 18.37 -3.27
N ILE A 121 12.82 19.48 -4.00
CA ILE A 121 12.96 20.86 -3.47
C ILE A 121 11.82 21.75 -3.97
N PRO A 122 11.57 22.92 -3.34
CA PRO A 122 10.68 23.95 -3.90
C PRO A 122 11.11 24.34 -5.32
N ALA A 123 10.15 24.41 -6.25
CA ALA A 123 10.41 24.72 -7.64
C ALA A 123 10.92 26.17 -7.84
N SER A 124 10.65 27.05 -6.87
CA SER A 124 11.11 28.44 -6.86
C SER A 124 12.63 28.59 -6.69
N LEU A 125 13.33 27.55 -6.20
CA LEU A 125 14.78 27.60 -6.01
C LEU A 125 15.51 27.53 -7.35
N GLN A 126 16.16 28.66 -7.71
CA GLN A 126 16.90 28.79 -8.95
C GLN A 126 18.33 28.24 -8.84
N GLY A 127 18.87 27.71 -9.95
CA GLY A 127 20.26 27.25 -10.02
C GLY A 127 20.53 25.94 -9.29
N ILE A 128 19.47 25.19 -8.94
CA ILE A 128 19.55 23.82 -8.42
C ILE A 128 18.55 23.00 -9.21
N ASN A 129 19.03 22.16 -10.13
CA ASN A 129 18.19 21.32 -10.99
C ASN A 129 18.58 19.83 -10.89
N LYS A 130 19.79 19.55 -10.42
CA LYS A 130 20.30 18.20 -10.25
C LYS A 130 21.01 18.06 -8.89
N VAL A 131 21.26 16.84 -8.47
CA VAL A 131 21.82 16.53 -7.16
C VAL A 131 23.20 17.17 -6.98
N SER A 132 24.07 17.13 -8.01
CA SER A 132 25.40 17.74 -7.93
C SER A 132 25.36 19.27 -7.76
N ASP A 133 24.26 19.95 -8.08
CA ASP A 133 24.12 21.40 -7.84
C ASP A 133 23.98 21.76 -6.35
N LEU A 134 23.71 20.77 -5.48
CA LEU A 134 23.61 20.95 -4.03
C LEU A 134 25.00 21.15 -3.39
N LYS A 135 26.05 20.63 -3.99
CA LYS A 135 27.40 20.68 -3.43
C LYS A 135 27.88 22.13 -3.21
N GLY A 136 28.27 22.43 -1.97
CA GLY A 136 28.65 23.76 -1.54
C GLY A 136 27.49 24.73 -1.27
N LYS A 137 26.23 24.22 -1.26
CA LYS A 137 25.03 24.97 -0.93
C LYS A 137 24.20 24.33 0.19
N GLU A 138 24.75 23.31 0.85
CA GLU A 138 24.05 22.48 1.84
C GLU A 138 23.57 23.32 3.03
N ASP A 139 24.31 24.39 3.38
CA ASP A 139 23.98 25.32 4.46
C ASP A 139 22.66 26.08 4.22
N GLN A 140 22.29 26.33 2.96
CA GLN A 140 20.99 26.92 2.60
C GLN A 140 19.80 26.08 3.07
N PHE A 141 20.01 24.76 3.16
CA PHE A 141 19.00 23.78 3.61
C PHE A 141 19.17 23.38 5.08
N GLY A 142 20.06 24.09 5.81
CA GLY A 142 20.40 23.77 7.18
C GLY A 142 21.16 22.46 7.34
N ASN A 143 21.90 22.03 6.30
CA ASN A 143 22.62 20.78 6.23
C ASN A 143 21.72 19.55 6.51
N LYS A 144 20.49 19.55 6.01
CA LYS A 144 19.51 18.47 6.26
C LYS A 144 18.75 18.06 5.01
N ILE A 145 18.55 16.73 4.90
CA ILE A 145 17.60 16.10 3.99
C ILE A 145 16.57 15.37 4.83
N TYR A 146 15.28 15.64 4.60
CA TYR A 146 14.19 14.94 5.30
C TYR A 146 13.76 13.73 4.48
N GLY A 147 13.76 12.56 5.13
CA GLY A 147 13.41 11.28 4.52
C GLY A 147 12.23 10.60 5.18
N ILE A 148 11.86 9.44 4.61
CA ILE A 148 10.88 8.53 5.20
C ILE A 148 11.54 7.67 6.28
N GLU A 149 10.81 6.73 6.87
CA GLU A 149 11.23 5.96 8.03
C GLU A 149 12.50 5.13 7.80
N GLU A 150 13.19 4.87 8.91
CA GLU A 150 14.30 3.90 8.93
C GLU A 150 13.81 2.51 8.48
N GLY A 151 14.63 1.81 7.71
CA GLY A 151 14.29 0.49 7.17
C GLY A 151 13.50 0.51 5.86
N ALA A 152 13.08 1.68 5.36
CA ALA A 152 12.64 1.82 3.99
C ALA A 152 13.85 1.75 3.03
N GLY A 153 13.74 1.01 1.92
CA GLY A 153 14.83 0.92 0.95
C GLY A 153 15.26 2.28 0.37
N ALA A 154 14.30 3.20 0.19
CA ALA A 154 14.60 4.56 -0.25
C ALA A 154 15.46 5.35 0.76
N THR A 155 15.36 5.05 2.05
CA THR A 155 16.21 5.67 3.08
C THR A 155 17.66 5.20 2.95
N GLU A 156 17.89 3.94 2.61
CA GLU A 156 19.22 3.43 2.28
C GLU A 156 19.77 4.07 1.00
N MET A 157 18.96 4.14 -0.06
CA MET A 157 19.34 4.81 -1.31
C MET A 157 19.68 6.30 -1.10
N MET A 158 18.97 7.01 -0.22
CA MET A 158 19.34 8.39 0.13
C MET A 158 20.71 8.48 0.82
N ARG A 159 21.06 7.51 1.67
CA ARG A 159 22.40 7.46 2.28
C ARG A 159 23.49 7.23 1.25
N ASP A 160 23.26 6.30 0.34
CA ASP A 160 24.17 6.02 -0.76
C ASP A 160 24.37 7.27 -1.62
N LEU A 161 23.28 7.97 -1.97
CA LEU A 161 23.35 9.22 -2.74
C LEU A 161 24.11 10.32 -2.00
N ILE A 162 23.90 10.48 -0.69
CA ILE A 162 24.61 11.46 0.14
C ILE A 162 26.12 11.15 0.15
N GLU A 163 26.50 9.87 0.25
CA GLU A 163 27.89 9.43 0.24
C GLU A 163 28.51 9.63 -1.15
N GLU A 164 27.87 9.18 -2.23
CA GLU A 164 28.38 9.30 -3.60
C GLU A 164 28.53 10.75 -4.06
N ALA A 165 27.57 11.59 -3.69
CA ALA A 165 27.59 13.03 -4.00
C ALA A 165 28.50 13.82 -3.06
N ASP A 166 29.10 13.19 -2.04
CA ASP A 166 29.92 13.81 -1.00
C ASP A 166 29.26 15.07 -0.43
N LEU A 167 27.96 14.97 -0.06
CA LEU A 167 27.17 16.07 0.53
C LEU A 167 27.36 16.13 2.04
N ASP A 168 27.64 17.34 2.55
CA ASP A 168 27.74 17.61 4.00
C ASP A 168 26.34 17.87 4.60
N VAL A 169 25.53 16.82 4.68
CA VAL A 169 24.15 16.86 5.17
C VAL A 169 23.84 15.71 6.13
N GLU A 170 22.93 15.97 7.05
CA GLU A 170 22.31 14.97 7.92
C GLU A 170 21.03 14.48 7.24
N LEU A 171 20.89 13.16 7.02
CA LEU A 171 19.60 12.57 6.69
C LEU A 171 18.75 12.50 7.97
N VAL A 172 17.53 13.04 7.92
CA VAL A 172 16.58 13.06 9.03
C VAL A 172 15.39 12.15 8.69
N PRO A 173 15.45 10.87 9.08
CA PRO A 173 14.37 9.93 8.83
C PRO A 173 13.13 10.27 9.67
N SER A 174 11.94 10.04 9.10
CA SER A 174 10.66 10.29 9.76
C SER A 174 9.57 9.42 9.13
N SER A 175 8.33 9.49 9.62
CA SER A 175 7.20 8.95 8.84
C SER A 175 6.91 9.85 7.63
N GLU A 176 6.22 9.32 6.60
CA GLU A 176 5.74 10.11 5.46
C GLU A 176 5.08 11.42 5.92
N GLY A 177 4.08 11.33 6.81
CA GLY A 177 3.39 12.52 7.34
C GLY A 177 4.31 13.47 8.11
N GLY A 178 5.29 12.95 8.85
CA GLY A 178 6.29 13.76 9.57
C GLY A 178 7.21 14.52 8.63
N MET A 179 7.71 13.85 7.59
CA MET A 179 8.52 14.45 6.53
C MET A 179 7.74 15.55 5.80
N LEU A 180 6.53 15.26 5.36
CA LEU A 180 5.66 16.22 4.65
C LEU A 180 5.31 17.43 5.51
N ALA A 181 5.07 17.23 6.81
CA ALA A 181 4.83 18.35 7.73
C ALA A 181 6.05 19.28 7.85
N GLN A 182 7.27 18.74 7.84
CA GLN A 182 8.50 19.54 7.81
C GLN A 182 8.63 20.29 6.48
N ALA A 183 8.41 19.61 5.35
CA ALA A 183 8.46 20.22 4.02
C ALA A 183 7.43 21.36 3.91
N GLN A 184 6.16 21.10 4.29
CA GLN A 184 5.09 22.09 4.28
C GLN A 184 5.41 23.34 5.10
N ARG A 185 5.91 23.15 6.33
CA ARG A 185 6.28 24.28 7.23
C ARG A 185 7.32 25.18 6.58
N LYS A 186 8.38 24.59 6.01
CA LYS A 186 9.45 25.33 5.37
C LYS A 186 8.99 26.02 4.09
N ILE A 187 8.28 25.32 3.22
CA ILE A 187 7.72 25.88 1.98
C ILE A 187 6.79 27.05 2.29
N SER A 188 5.90 26.92 3.30
CA SER A 188 4.97 27.99 3.70
C SER A 188 5.65 29.20 4.31
N SER A 189 6.90 29.07 4.74
CA SER A 189 7.74 30.16 5.27
C SER A 189 8.74 30.68 4.24
N ASP A 190 8.63 30.25 2.97
CA ASP A 190 9.60 30.55 1.90
C ASP A 190 11.04 30.13 2.26
N GLU A 191 11.19 29.10 3.12
CA GLU A 191 12.48 28.53 3.51
C GLU A 191 12.88 27.36 2.58
N PRO A 192 14.15 27.28 2.17
CA PRO A 192 14.65 26.12 1.43
C PRO A 192 14.52 24.81 2.22
N VAL A 193 14.16 23.75 1.50
CA VAL A 193 14.07 22.41 2.06
C VAL A 193 14.45 21.37 1.00
N ILE A 194 15.13 20.29 1.43
CA ILE A 194 15.33 19.08 0.64
C ILE A 194 14.61 17.96 1.37
N PHE A 195 13.81 17.20 0.65
CA PHE A 195 13.13 16.03 1.18
C PHE A 195 12.96 14.96 0.11
N TYR A 196 12.66 13.73 0.53
CA TYR A 196 12.38 12.65 -0.39
C TYR A 196 11.00 12.80 -1.00
N GLY A 197 10.91 12.73 -2.33
CA GLY A 197 9.65 12.76 -3.05
C GLY A 197 9.52 11.56 -3.98
N TRP A 198 8.27 11.13 -4.20
CA TRP A 198 7.95 10.04 -5.14
C TRP A 198 6.57 10.24 -5.78
N ARG A 199 6.40 9.68 -6.97
CA ARG A 199 5.09 9.58 -7.63
C ARG A 199 4.67 8.12 -7.76
N PRO A 200 3.38 7.80 -7.55
CA PRO A 200 2.23 8.70 -7.31
C PRO A 200 2.17 9.24 -5.88
N HIS A 201 1.93 10.53 -5.72
CA HIS A 201 1.72 11.16 -4.43
C HIS A 201 1.06 12.55 -4.58
N SER A 202 0.18 12.93 -3.66
CA SER A 202 -0.51 14.24 -3.66
C SER A 202 0.42 15.43 -3.42
N MET A 203 1.65 15.22 -2.92
CA MET A 203 2.59 16.31 -2.62
C MET A 203 2.84 17.23 -3.82
N PHE A 204 2.84 16.68 -5.05
CA PHE A 204 3.07 17.43 -6.27
C PHE A 204 1.86 18.29 -6.68
N ASN A 205 0.67 17.98 -6.17
CA ASN A 205 -0.53 18.80 -6.33
C ASN A 205 -0.67 19.85 -5.23
N LYS A 206 -0.12 19.56 -4.03
CA LYS A 206 -0.21 20.43 -2.85
C LYS A 206 0.90 21.47 -2.77
N PHE A 207 2.07 21.16 -3.30
CA PHE A 207 3.26 22.01 -3.24
C PHE A 207 3.81 22.28 -4.63
N ASP A 208 4.32 23.49 -4.85
CA ASP A 208 5.11 23.84 -6.03
C ASP A 208 6.55 23.33 -5.83
N ILE A 209 6.79 22.07 -6.21
CA ILE A 209 8.04 21.35 -5.97
C ILE A 209 8.52 20.66 -7.25
N LYS A 210 9.82 20.34 -7.26
CA LYS A 210 10.45 19.56 -8.32
C LYS A 210 11.36 18.50 -7.74
N VAL A 211 11.40 17.34 -8.40
CA VAL A 211 12.42 16.31 -8.16
C VAL A 211 13.70 16.74 -8.87
N LEU A 212 14.83 16.65 -8.21
CA LEU A 212 16.13 16.90 -8.81
C LEU A 212 16.52 15.75 -9.75
N GLU A 213 17.15 16.07 -10.87
CA GLU A 213 17.82 15.08 -11.70
C GLU A 213 18.93 14.41 -10.86
N ASP A 214 18.88 13.09 -10.77
CA ASP A 214 19.95 12.33 -10.12
C ASP A 214 21.06 11.99 -11.11
N ASP A 215 22.06 12.81 -11.15
CA ASP A 215 23.25 12.64 -12.01
C ASP A 215 24.32 11.71 -11.40
N TYR A 216 23.97 11.01 -10.31
CA TYR A 216 24.74 9.90 -9.71
C TYR A 216 24.11 8.54 -9.98
N GLU A 217 22.90 8.51 -10.59
CA GLU A 217 22.20 7.28 -10.99
C GLU A 217 21.83 6.34 -9.82
N VAL A 218 21.69 6.85 -8.60
CA VAL A 218 21.24 6.08 -7.42
C VAL A 218 19.72 5.86 -7.49
N PHE A 219 18.96 6.93 -7.80
CA PHE A 219 17.52 6.87 -8.03
C PHE A 219 17.22 6.70 -9.52
N THR A 220 17.11 5.46 -9.95
CA THR A 220 16.61 5.13 -11.31
C THR A 220 15.09 5.09 -11.33
N PRO A 221 14.44 5.25 -12.53
CA PRO A 221 13.00 5.11 -12.62
C PRO A 221 12.50 3.81 -11.99
N SER A 222 11.64 3.93 -10.99
CA SER A 222 11.15 2.78 -10.23
C SER A 222 9.99 2.09 -10.95
N THR A 223 9.85 0.79 -10.70
CA THR A 223 8.64 0.02 -11.01
C THR A 223 7.93 -0.34 -9.71
N VAL A 224 6.61 -0.26 -9.70
CA VAL A 224 5.80 -0.77 -8.59
C VAL A 224 5.18 -2.10 -9.00
N ASN A 225 5.33 -3.09 -8.13
CA ASN A 225 5.05 -4.48 -8.46
C ASN A 225 4.09 -5.11 -7.44
N VAL A 226 3.28 -6.03 -7.94
CA VAL A 226 2.46 -6.91 -7.11
C VAL A 226 3.30 -8.13 -6.75
N LEU A 227 3.45 -8.38 -5.45
CA LEU A 227 4.10 -9.57 -4.93
C LEU A 227 3.08 -10.53 -4.34
N ALA A 228 3.38 -11.82 -4.39
CA ALA A 228 2.59 -12.85 -3.72
C ALA A 228 3.48 -13.92 -3.07
N ASN A 229 2.96 -14.54 -2.01
CA ASN A 229 3.50 -15.81 -1.53
C ASN A 229 3.30 -16.90 -2.59
N ASN A 230 4.31 -17.72 -2.81
CA ASN A 230 4.26 -18.80 -3.83
C ASN A 230 3.09 -19.78 -3.65
N GLY A 231 2.57 -19.93 -2.41
CA GLY A 231 1.42 -20.78 -2.10
C GLY A 231 0.07 -20.20 -2.50
N LEU A 232 0.00 -18.92 -2.90
CA LEU A 232 -1.27 -18.30 -3.30
C LEU A 232 -1.90 -19.00 -4.53
N LYS A 233 -1.10 -19.51 -5.45
CA LYS A 233 -1.57 -20.25 -6.63
C LYS A 233 -2.42 -21.46 -6.26
N ASP A 234 -2.03 -22.17 -5.22
CA ASP A 234 -2.74 -23.36 -4.74
C ASP A 234 -3.90 -22.99 -3.80
N LYS A 235 -3.72 -21.94 -2.98
CA LYS A 235 -4.71 -21.47 -2.03
C LYS A 235 -5.92 -20.82 -2.71
N ALA A 236 -5.68 -19.97 -3.71
CA ALA A 236 -6.70 -19.17 -4.38
C ALA A 236 -6.29 -18.88 -5.84
N PRO A 237 -6.42 -19.89 -6.74
CA PRO A 237 -5.93 -19.78 -8.12
C PRO A 237 -6.63 -18.69 -8.93
N ASP A 238 -7.88 -18.39 -8.64
CA ASP A 238 -8.66 -17.30 -9.26
C ASP A 238 -8.15 -15.90 -8.81
N VAL A 239 -7.83 -15.74 -7.52
CA VAL A 239 -7.19 -14.52 -7.00
C VAL A 239 -5.81 -14.33 -7.61
N TYR A 240 -5.01 -15.41 -7.69
CA TYR A 240 -3.70 -15.33 -8.33
C TYR A 240 -3.80 -14.91 -9.80
N ALA A 241 -4.76 -15.47 -10.56
CA ALA A 241 -5.01 -15.10 -11.96
C ALA A 241 -5.41 -13.63 -12.11
N PHE A 242 -6.27 -13.12 -11.23
CA PHE A 242 -6.61 -11.72 -11.14
C PHE A 242 -5.38 -10.84 -10.90
N LEU A 243 -4.56 -11.15 -9.89
CA LEU A 243 -3.33 -10.39 -9.59
C LEU A 243 -2.32 -10.43 -10.73
N LYS A 244 -2.26 -11.52 -11.49
CA LYS A 244 -1.40 -11.65 -12.67
C LYS A 244 -1.82 -10.71 -13.81
N ASN A 245 -3.10 -10.43 -13.94
CA ASN A 245 -3.64 -9.51 -14.93
C ASN A 245 -3.82 -8.09 -14.40
N TRP A 246 -3.39 -7.82 -13.16
CA TRP A 246 -3.51 -6.52 -12.52
C TRP A 246 -2.85 -5.41 -13.35
N SER A 247 -3.51 -4.27 -13.47
CA SER A 247 -2.99 -3.06 -14.12
C SER A 247 -3.73 -1.83 -13.63
N ILE A 248 -2.97 -0.81 -13.24
CA ILE A 248 -3.50 0.52 -12.88
C ILE A 248 -2.51 1.57 -13.39
N SER A 249 -2.97 2.79 -13.68
CA SER A 249 -2.05 3.87 -14.06
C SER A 249 -1.58 4.67 -12.86
N ILE A 250 -0.40 5.28 -12.97
CA ILE A 250 0.12 6.21 -11.94
C ILE A 250 -0.89 7.34 -11.69
N ASP A 251 -1.47 7.90 -12.76
CA ASP A 251 -2.43 9.00 -12.68
C ASP A 251 -3.70 8.60 -11.92
N ASP A 252 -4.22 7.37 -12.16
CA ASP A 252 -5.36 6.84 -11.42
C ASP A 252 -5.04 6.75 -9.91
N VAL A 253 -3.85 6.25 -9.55
CA VAL A 253 -3.42 6.13 -8.15
C VAL A 253 -3.24 7.52 -7.51
N GLU A 254 -2.62 8.46 -8.20
CA GLU A 254 -2.39 9.84 -7.71
C GLU A 254 -3.70 10.59 -7.50
N GLU A 255 -4.68 10.44 -8.40
CA GLU A 255 -6.03 11.00 -8.25
C GLU A 255 -6.74 10.41 -7.02
N MET A 256 -6.68 9.09 -6.84
CA MET A 256 -7.29 8.42 -5.69
C MET A 256 -6.65 8.85 -4.38
N ILE A 257 -5.30 8.92 -4.31
CA ILE A 257 -4.58 9.44 -3.14
C ILE A 257 -5.07 10.85 -2.78
N THR A 258 -5.18 11.72 -3.78
CA THR A 258 -5.62 13.10 -3.58
C THR A 258 -7.04 13.14 -2.97
N LYS A 259 -7.99 12.35 -3.52
CA LYS A 259 -9.37 12.28 -2.99
C LYS A 259 -9.40 11.77 -1.54
N ILE A 260 -8.60 10.74 -1.23
CA ILE A 260 -8.53 10.16 0.12
C ILE A 260 -7.97 11.17 1.12
N GLU A 261 -6.89 11.86 0.78
CA GLU A 261 -6.29 12.88 1.64
C GLU A 261 -7.16 14.13 1.82
N ASP A 262 -8.05 14.41 0.87
CA ASP A 262 -9.07 15.46 0.96
C ASP A 262 -10.29 15.01 1.82
N GLY A 263 -10.24 13.79 2.37
CA GLY A 263 -11.19 13.27 3.34
C GLY A 263 -12.26 12.33 2.78
N ALA A 264 -12.13 11.88 1.54
CA ALA A 264 -13.02 10.85 0.99
C ALA A 264 -12.73 9.48 1.64
N ASP A 265 -13.76 8.65 1.77
CA ASP A 265 -13.61 7.28 2.25
C ASP A 265 -12.83 6.42 1.24
N GLU A 266 -11.82 5.71 1.72
CA GLU A 266 -10.89 4.92 0.89
C GLU A 266 -11.61 3.85 0.06
N ARG A 267 -12.64 3.19 0.65
CA ARG A 267 -13.41 2.14 0.00
C ARG A 267 -14.33 2.72 -1.07
N GLU A 268 -14.96 3.87 -0.81
CA GLU A 268 -15.82 4.54 -1.78
C GLU A 268 -15.01 5.07 -2.97
N VAL A 269 -13.81 5.62 -2.74
CA VAL A 269 -12.89 6.04 -3.82
C VAL A 269 -12.47 4.85 -4.69
N ALA A 270 -12.14 3.72 -4.08
CA ALA A 270 -11.79 2.50 -4.81
C ALA A 270 -12.98 1.96 -5.61
N LYS A 271 -14.19 1.99 -5.04
CA LYS A 271 -15.41 1.56 -5.71
C LYS A 271 -15.76 2.47 -6.89
N GLU A 272 -15.64 3.79 -6.72
CA GLU A 272 -15.82 4.75 -7.82
C GLU A 272 -14.86 4.45 -8.98
N TRP A 273 -13.59 4.15 -8.67
CA TRP A 273 -12.62 3.77 -9.70
C TRP A 273 -13.03 2.48 -10.41
N ILE A 274 -13.44 1.43 -9.69
CA ILE A 274 -13.94 0.16 -10.24
C ILE A 274 -15.13 0.42 -11.17
N ASP A 275 -16.12 1.20 -10.73
CA ASP A 275 -17.34 1.50 -11.49
C ASP A 275 -17.01 2.26 -12.80
N ASN A 276 -16.04 3.16 -12.76
CA ASN A 276 -15.61 3.94 -13.93
C ASN A 276 -14.64 3.19 -14.87
N ASN A 277 -14.07 2.06 -14.43
CA ASN A 277 -13.06 1.30 -15.17
C ASN A 277 -13.46 -0.16 -15.42
N GLN A 278 -14.75 -0.45 -15.59
CA GLN A 278 -15.27 -1.81 -15.74
C GLN A 278 -14.58 -2.63 -16.83
N ASP A 279 -14.20 -2.00 -17.96
CA ASP A 279 -13.46 -2.70 -19.01
C ASP A 279 -12.06 -3.16 -18.57
N LYS A 280 -11.38 -2.37 -17.74
CA LYS A 280 -10.08 -2.75 -17.16
C LYS A 280 -10.27 -3.88 -16.15
N VAL A 281 -11.27 -3.74 -15.26
CA VAL A 281 -11.59 -4.75 -14.24
C VAL A 281 -11.96 -6.09 -14.90
N ASN A 282 -12.79 -6.06 -15.93
CA ASN A 282 -13.15 -7.27 -16.68
C ASN A 282 -11.92 -7.97 -17.28
N LYS A 283 -10.97 -7.20 -17.82
CA LYS A 283 -9.71 -7.75 -18.34
C LYS A 283 -8.83 -8.37 -17.23
N MET A 284 -8.82 -7.77 -16.05
CA MET A 284 -8.10 -8.34 -14.90
C MET A 284 -8.73 -9.67 -14.45
N LEU A 285 -10.05 -9.83 -14.62
CA LEU A 285 -10.81 -11.03 -14.25
C LEU A 285 -10.83 -12.12 -15.35
N GLU A 286 -10.31 -11.84 -16.54
CA GLU A 286 -10.23 -12.84 -17.61
C GLU A 286 -9.30 -14.00 -17.23
N ASN A 287 -9.85 -15.19 -17.10
CA ASN A 287 -9.05 -16.42 -17.01
C ASN A 287 -8.50 -16.78 -18.40
N LYS A 288 -7.21 -16.57 -18.63
CA LYS A 288 -6.50 -17.01 -19.83
C LYS A 288 -5.84 -18.37 -19.63
#